data_5e31b488205e0c596098a63eb2c2b674
#
_entry.id   5e31b488205e0c596098a63eb2c2b674
#
_cell.length_a   1.000
_cell.length_b   1.000
_cell.length_c   1.000
_cell.angle_alpha   90.00
_cell.angle_beta   90.00
_cell.angle_gamma   90.00
#
_symmetry.space_group_name_H-M   'P 1'
#
loop_
_entity.id
_entity.type
_entity.pdbx_description
1 polymer ?
#
loop_
_entity_poly.entity_id
_entity_poly.type
_entity_poly.pdbx_seq_one_letter_code
_entity_poly.pdbx_strand_id
1 'polypeptide(L)'
;EKFYDLSGSITYIFVISYLLYSTYEPNEINYGNIILSLFISIWAIRLGSFLFMRIKKAGEDKRFRLIKKSPTRFFMTWTLQGMWVSVCSACALTGMANGIILNPLFYFGAFIFLLGFLVEIIADNQKTKFRKDPINKDNFITTGLWKYSRHPNYLGEITLWLGVAVMSLSSLSGLQLITLVSPIFTYFLLVYVSGVRILEETGRKKWGHLDSYKEYIKNTPSLLFK
;
A
#
# COMPACT_ATOMS: atom_id res chain seq x y z
N GLU A 1 5.73 2.67 -18.71
CA GLU A 1 5.71 3.43 -17.45
C GLU A 1 4.31 3.71 -16.93
N LYS A 2 3.35 4.03 -17.83
CA LYS A 2 1.96 4.35 -17.42
C LYS A 2 1.25 3.18 -16.76
N PHE A 3 1.68 1.96 -17.04
CA PHE A 3 1.09 0.72 -16.53
C PHE A 3 1.85 0.12 -15.35
N TYR A 4 2.89 0.79 -14.85
CA TYR A 4 3.74 0.24 -13.79
C TYR A 4 2.94 -0.12 -12.52
N ASP A 5 2.25 0.84 -11.94
CA ASP A 5 1.45 0.60 -10.74
C ASP A 5 0.26 -0.35 -11.02
N LEU A 6 -0.35 -0.25 -12.21
CA LEU A 6 -1.44 -1.15 -12.63
C LEU A 6 -0.97 -2.60 -12.79
N SER A 7 0.22 -2.83 -13.35
CA SER A 7 0.78 -4.18 -13.48
C SER A 7 1.03 -4.84 -12.13
N GLY A 8 1.49 -4.08 -11.12
CA GLY A 8 1.61 -4.58 -9.75
C GLY A 8 0.26 -5.04 -9.18
N SER A 9 -0.79 -4.24 -9.35
CA SER A 9 -2.13 -4.60 -8.90
C SER A 9 -2.70 -5.84 -9.62
N ILE A 10 -2.50 -5.93 -10.93
CA ILE A 10 -2.88 -7.12 -11.71
C ILE A 10 -2.12 -8.36 -11.21
N THR A 11 -0.84 -8.23 -10.90
CA THR A 11 -0.03 -9.33 -10.38
C THR A 11 -0.53 -9.79 -9.01
N TYR A 12 -0.91 -8.87 -8.10
CA TYR A 12 -1.55 -9.26 -6.84
C TYR A 12 -2.82 -10.09 -7.08
N ILE A 13 -3.71 -9.61 -7.92
CA ILE A 13 -4.97 -10.29 -8.22
C ILE A 13 -4.69 -11.67 -8.83
N PHE A 14 -3.76 -11.74 -9.79
CA PHE A 14 -3.40 -13.00 -10.45
C PHE A 14 -2.86 -14.03 -9.45
N VAL A 15 -1.88 -13.65 -8.63
CA VAL A 15 -1.23 -14.57 -7.66
C VAL A 15 -2.23 -15.06 -6.61
N ILE A 16 -3.06 -14.16 -6.06
CA ILE A 16 -4.08 -14.52 -5.07
C ILE A 16 -5.16 -15.42 -5.69
N SER A 17 -5.64 -15.09 -6.89
CA SER A 17 -6.65 -15.90 -7.58
C SER A 17 -6.12 -17.27 -7.99
N TYR A 18 -4.87 -17.34 -8.44
CA TYR A 18 -4.20 -18.60 -8.76
C TYR A 18 -4.09 -19.50 -7.53
N LEU A 19 -3.67 -18.95 -6.39
CA LEU A 19 -3.58 -19.72 -5.16
C LEU A 19 -4.96 -20.16 -4.66
N LEU A 20 -5.96 -19.26 -4.70
CA LEU A 20 -7.33 -19.61 -4.34
C LEU A 20 -7.85 -20.77 -5.20
N TYR A 21 -7.58 -20.75 -6.52
CA TYR A 21 -7.94 -21.83 -7.43
C TYR A 21 -7.16 -23.14 -7.11
N SER A 22 -5.85 -23.05 -6.86
CA SER A 22 -5.01 -24.23 -6.60
C SER A 22 -5.29 -24.90 -5.24
N THR A 23 -5.86 -24.16 -4.29
CA THR A 23 -6.27 -24.70 -2.96
C THR A 23 -7.78 -24.98 -2.87
N TYR A 24 -8.49 -24.86 -4.00
CA TYR A 24 -9.92 -25.12 -4.03
C TYR A 24 -10.20 -26.62 -4.04
N GLU A 25 -10.97 -27.08 -3.03
CA GLU A 25 -11.49 -28.43 -2.94
C GLU A 25 -13.02 -28.36 -2.97
N PRO A 26 -13.70 -29.02 -3.95
CA PRO A 26 -15.16 -28.91 -4.09
C PRO A 26 -15.96 -29.33 -2.86
N ASN A 27 -15.42 -30.29 -2.09
CA ASN A 27 -16.07 -30.86 -0.91
C ASN A 27 -15.72 -30.16 0.39
N GLU A 28 -14.71 -29.24 0.37
CA GLU A 28 -14.24 -28.55 1.59
C GLU A 28 -13.84 -27.10 1.27
N ILE A 29 -14.83 -26.25 1.15
CA ILE A 29 -14.63 -24.84 0.79
C ILE A 29 -14.02 -24.08 1.97
N ASN A 30 -12.81 -23.55 1.81
CA ASN A 30 -12.20 -22.67 2.80
C ASN A 30 -12.69 -21.21 2.61
N TYR A 31 -13.70 -20.81 3.39
CA TYR A 31 -14.23 -19.44 3.38
C TYR A 31 -13.21 -18.40 3.82
N GLY A 32 -12.26 -18.75 4.67
CA GLY A 32 -11.16 -17.85 5.08
C GLY A 32 -10.29 -17.44 3.90
N ASN A 33 -9.93 -18.40 3.04
CA ASN A 33 -9.20 -18.11 1.80
C ASN A 33 -9.98 -17.17 0.88
N ILE A 34 -11.29 -17.39 0.74
CA ILE A 34 -12.16 -16.54 -0.08
C ILE A 34 -12.20 -15.11 0.46
N ILE A 35 -12.46 -14.95 1.75
CA ILE A 35 -12.57 -13.62 2.38
C ILE A 35 -11.25 -12.85 2.29
N LEU A 36 -10.13 -13.50 2.62
CA LEU A 36 -8.80 -12.87 2.52
C LEU A 36 -8.47 -12.47 1.08
N SER A 37 -8.77 -13.35 0.11
CA SER A 37 -8.60 -13.06 -1.32
C SER A 37 -9.41 -11.86 -1.77
N LEU A 38 -10.66 -11.72 -1.33
CA LEU A 38 -11.52 -10.59 -1.63
C LEU A 38 -10.96 -9.29 -1.05
N PHE A 39 -10.49 -9.28 0.19
CA PHE A 39 -9.89 -8.10 0.80
C PHE A 39 -8.69 -7.59 0.02
N ILE A 40 -7.73 -8.47 -0.28
CA ILE A 40 -6.53 -8.10 -1.04
C ILE A 40 -6.90 -7.66 -2.47
N SER A 41 -7.83 -8.36 -3.12
CA SER A 41 -8.26 -8.02 -4.49
C SER A 41 -8.98 -6.66 -4.56
N ILE A 42 -9.87 -6.36 -3.62
CA ILE A 42 -10.56 -5.06 -3.55
C ILE A 42 -9.55 -3.93 -3.36
N TRP A 43 -8.59 -4.10 -2.44
CA TRP A 43 -7.51 -3.13 -2.26
C TRP A 43 -6.67 -2.95 -3.53
N ALA A 44 -6.24 -4.05 -4.17
CA ALA A 44 -5.41 -4.00 -5.37
C ALA A 44 -6.14 -3.33 -6.55
N ILE A 45 -7.42 -3.65 -6.77
CA ILE A 45 -8.26 -3.00 -7.80
C ILE A 45 -8.38 -1.51 -7.53
N ARG A 46 -8.68 -1.12 -6.29
CA ARG A 46 -8.83 0.28 -5.91
C ARG A 46 -7.51 1.04 -6.09
N LEU A 47 -6.40 0.54 -5.55
CA LEU A 47 -5.11 1.22 -5.62
C LEU A 47 -4.62 1.33 -7.07
N GLY A 48 -4.65 0.22 -7.83
CA GLY A 48 -4.23 0.22 -9.23
C GLY A 48 -5.05 1.15 -10.10
N SER A 49 -6.37 1.13 -9.96
CA SER A 49 -7.27 2.03 -10.69
C SER A 49 -7.02 3.49 -10.35
N PHE A 50 -6.84 3.81 -9.06
CA PHE A 50 -6.55 5.16 -8.60
C PHE A 50 -5.22 5.69 -9.15
N LEU A 51 -4.15 4.91 -9.04
CA LEU A 51 -2.82 5.30 -9.52
C LEU A 51 -2.78 5.42 -11.04
N PHE A 52 -3.40 4.49 -11.76
CA PHE A 52 -3.50 4.53 -13.21
C PHE A 52 -4.24 5.78 -13.70
N MET A 53 -5.42 6.08 -13.12
CA MET A 53 -6.19 7.27 -13.49
C MET A 53 -5.41 8.56 -13.18
N ARG A 54 -4.67 8.59 -12.07
CA ARG A 54 -3.81 9.72 -11.70
C ARG A 54 -2.73 9.97 -12.75
N ILE A 55 -2.03 8.91 -13.20
CA ILE A 55 -0.96 9.00 -14.19
C ILE A 55 -1.54 9.35 -15.58
N LYS A 56 -2.68 8.74 -15.95
CA LYS A 56 -3.38 9.04 -17.19
C LYS A 56 -3.73 10.54 -17.27
N LYS A 57 -4.22 11.12 -16.17
CA LYS A 57 -4.55 12.55 -16.07
C LYS A 57 -3.30 13.44 -16.12
N ALA A 58 -2.19 12.99 -15.52
CA ALA A 58 -0.91 13.73 -15.52
C ALA A 58 -0.16 13.63 -16.86
N GLY A 59 -0.55 12.71 -17.76
CA GLY A 59 0.09 12.46 -19.05
C GLY A 59 1.32 11.56 -18.99
N GLU A 60 2.09 11.62 -17.90
CA GLU A 60 3.31 10.84 -17.70
C GLU A 60 3.53 10.47 -16.22
N ASP A 61 4.31 9.45 -15.98
CA ASP A 61 4.88 9.18 -14.65
C ASP A 61 6.28 9.80 -14.55
N LYS A 62 6.36 10.91 -13.84
CA LYS A 62 7.62 11.68 -13.70
C LYS A 62 8.76 10.86 -13.09
N ARG A 63 8.46 9.82 -12.30
CA ARG A 63 9.46 8.91 -11.73
C ARG A 63 10.30 8.26 -12.83
N PHE A 64 9.67 7.94 -13.95
CA PHE A 64 10.30 7.22 -15.06
C PHE A 64 11.16 8.10 -15.97
N ARG A 65 11.15 9.42 -15.84
CA ARG A 65 12.01 10.30 -16.66
C ARG A 65 13.49 9.95 -16.59
N LEU A 66 13.97 9.60 -15.40
CA LEU A 66 15.36 9.19 -15.17
C LEU A 66 15.54 7.66 -15.23
N ILE A 67 14.54 6.90 -14.80
CA ILE A 67 14.59 5.45 -14.76
C ILE A 67 14.78 4.87 -16.16
N LYS A 68 14.01 5.35 -17.15
CA LYS A 68 14.08 4.91 -18.56
C LYS A 68 15.44 5.14 -19.24
N LYS A 69 16.24 6.08 -18.74
CA LYS A 69 17.56 6.38 -19.31
C LYS A 69 18.64 5.37 -18.93
N SER A 70 18.39 4.48 -17.95
CA SER A 70 19.35 3.51 -17.46
C SER A 70 18.71 2.12 -17.43
N PRO A 71 19.20 1.15 -18.24
CA PRO A 71 18.71 -0.22 -18.21
C PRO A 71 18.76 -0.84 -16.82
N THR A 72 19.82 -0.59 -16.06
CA THR A 72 19.98 -1.09 -14.68
C THR A 72 18.92 -0.54 -13.76
N ARG A 73 18.65 0.78 -13.79
CA ARG A 73 17.59 1.39 -12.96
C ARG A 73 16.22 0.87 -13.36
N PHE A 74 15.98 0.68 -14.65
CA PHE A 74 14.74 0.12 -15.15
C PHE A 74 14.54 -1.30 -14.64
N PHE A 75 15.53 -2.16 -14.78
CA PHE A 75 15.52 -3.53 -14.26
C PHE A 75 15.29 -3.56 -12.74
N MET A 76 16.05 -2.77 -11.96
CA MET A 76 15.89 -2.71 -10.50
C MET A 76 14.49 -2.24 -10.09
N THR A 77 13.89 -1.29 -10.83
CA THR A 77 12.53 -0.80 -10.53
C THR A 77 11.49 -1.91 -10.70
N TRP A 78 11.59 -2.71 -11.76
CA TRP A 78 10.68 -3.83 -11.98
C TRP A 78 10.93 -4.99 -11.01
N THR A 79 12.20 -5.26 -10.65
CA THR A 79 12.55 -6.24 -9.61
C THR A 79 11.96 -5.83 -8.27
N LEU A 80 12.07 -4.54 -7.90
CA LEU A 80 11.48 -4.01 -6.67
C LEU A 80 9.95 -4.18 -6.66
N GLN A 81 9.29 -4.03 -7.80
CA GLN A 81 7.85 -4.30 -7.91
C GLN A 81 7.52 -5.77 -7.68
N GLY A 82 8.29 -6.69 -8.28
CA GLY A 82 8.13 -8.13 -8.02
C GLY A 82 8.35 -8.47 -6.55
N MET A 83 9.37 -7.91 -5.92
CA MET A 83 9.62 -8.06 -4.48
C MET A 83 8.47 -7.49 -3.65
N TRP A 84 7.93 -6.33 -4.01
CA TRP A 84 6.77 -5.74 -3.33
C TRP A 84 5.59 -6.70 -3.34
N VAL A 85 5.20 -7.23 -4.50
CA VAL A 85 4.10 -8.20 -4.59
C VAL A 85 4.41 -9.44 -3.76
N SER A 86 5.59 -10.06 -3.96
CA SER A 86 5.93 -11.36 -3.35
C SER A 86 6.07 -11.27 -1.84
N VAL A 87 6.80 -10.27 -1.32
CA VAL A 87 7.09 -10.17 0.11
C VAL A 87 5.90 -9.62 0.90
N CYS A 88 5.19 -8.60 0.36
CA CYS A 88 4.01 -8.07 1.05
C CYS A 88 2.89 -9.11 1.15
N SER A 89 2.70 -9.97 0.15
CA SER A 89 1.69 -11.04 0.20
C SER A 89 2.16 -12.34 0.85
N ALA A 90 3.43 -12.46 1.23
CA ALA A 90 4.01 -13.74 1.68
C ALA A 90 3.22 -14.41 2.80
N CYS A 91 2.83 -13.67 3.86
CA CYS A 91 2.04 -14.23 4.95
C CYS A 91 0.64 -14.67 4.50
N ALA A 92 -0.02 -13.90 3.62
CA ALA A 92 -1.32 -14.27 3.08
C ALA A 92 -1.23 -15.52 2.21
N LEU A 93 -0.27 -15.58 1.30
CA LEU A 93 -0.08 -16.73 0.41
C LEU A 93 0.24 -18.01 1.20
N THR A 94 1.13 -17.93 2.20
CA THR A 94 1.46 -19.06 3.05
C THR A 94 0.26 -19.49 3.89
N GLY A 95 -0.47 -18.55 4.50
CA GLY A 95 -1.68 -18.86 5.27
C GLY A 95 -2.78 -19.48 4.41
N MET A 96 -2.99 -18.99 3.19
CA MET A 96 -3.96 -19.57 2.25
C MET A 96 -3.58 -20.97 1.79
N ALA A 97 -2.29 -21.25 1.59
CA ALA A 97 -1.81 -22.58 1.23
C ALA A 97 -2.09 -23.62 2.35
N ASN A 98 -2.11 -23.17 3.61
CA ASN A 98 -2.46 -24.02 4.76
C ASN A 98 -3.97 -24.06 5.05
N GLY A 99 -4.76 -23.19 4.41
CA GLY A 99 -6.16 -22.94 4.73
C GLY A 99 -6.32 -21.92 5.87
N ILE A 100 -6.89 -20.78 5.56
CA ILE A 100 -7.11 -19.69 6.53
C ILE A 100 -8.13 -20.09 7.58
N ILE A 101 -7.75 -20.00 8.85
CA ILE A 101 -8.58 -20.33 10.01
C ILE A 101 -9.42 -19.12 10.40
N LEU A 102 -10.75 -19.25 10.32
CA LEU A 102 -11.70 -18.24 10.79
C LEU A 102 -11.85 -18.34 12.32
N ASN A 103 -11.17 -17.45 13.03
CA ASN A 103 -11.20 -17.36 14.49
C ASN A 103 -11.25 -15.89 14.93
N PRO A 104 -11.36 -15.55 16.22
CA PRO A 104 -11.39 -14.17 16.70
C PRO A 104 -10.21 -13.33 16.22
N LEU A 105 -9.02 -13.91 16.05
CA LEU A 105 -7.83 -13.21 15.57
C LEU A 105 -7.97 -12.82 14.08
N PHE A 106 -8.57 -13.70 13.26
CA PHE A 106 -8.89 -13.38 11.86
C PHE A 106 -9.82 -12.16 11.78
N TYR A 107 -10.91 -12.13 12.55
CA TYR A 107 -11.85 -11.01 12.53
C TYR A 107 -11.24 -9.73 13.06
N PHE A 108 -10.36 -9.82 14.06
CA PHE A 108 -9.58 -8.67 14.52
C PHE A 108 -8.64 -8.15 13.44
N GLY A 109 -7.94 -9.03 12.72
CA GLY A 109 -7.12 -8.67 11.57
C GLY A 109 -7.93 -8.02 10.43
N ALA A 110 -9.13 -8.54 10.15
CA ALA A 110 -10.07 -7.97 9.19
C ALA A 110 -10.50 -6.54 9.58
N PHE A 111 -10.76 -6.30 10.87
CA PHE A 111 -11.05 -4.96 11.38
C PHE A 111 -9.87 -4.01 11.19
N ILE A 112 -8.64 -4.43 11.49
CA ILE A 112 -7.42 -3.63 11.24
C ILE A 112 -7.28 -3.33 9.75
N PHE A 113 -7.51 -4.32 8.87
CA PHE A 113 -7.47 -4.12 7.42
C PHE A 113 -8.46 -3.04 6.99
N LEU A 114 -9.71 -3.15 7.41
CA LEU A 114 -10.76 -2.18 7.04
C LEU A 114 -10.44 -0.76 7.53
N LEU A 115 -9.92 -0.61 8.74
CA LEU A 115 -9.47 0.69 9.25
C LEU A 115 -8.36 1.28 8.38
N GLY A 116 -7.32 0.49 8.08
CA GLY A 116 -6.21 0.93 7.22
C GLY A 116 -6.69 1.31 5.83
N PHE A 117 -7.55 0.50 5.24
CA PHE A 117 -8.11 0.71 3.90
C PHE A 117 -8.97 1.99 3.84
N LEU A 118 -9.81 2.23 4.84
CA LEU A 118 -10.60 3.46 4.93
C LEU A 118 -9.72 4.71 5.08
N VAL A 119 -8.71 4.65 5.95
CA VAL A 119 -7.74 5.75 6.13
C VAL A 119 -7.05 6.07 4.81
N GLU A 120 -6.59 5.06 4.07
CA GLU A 120 -5.94 5.22 2.77
C GLU A 120 -6.87 5.89 1.76
N ILE A 121 -8.12 5.40 1.62
CA ILE A 121 -9.11 5.96 0.69
C ILE A 121 -9.42 7.42 1.03
N ILE A 122 -9.69 7.71 2.30
CA ILE A 122 -10.05 9.06 2.75
C ILE A 122 -8.89 10.02 2.50
N ALA A 123 -7.66 9.63 2.85
CA ALA A 123 -6.47 10.44 2.66
C ALA A 123 -6.21 10.76 1.19
N ASP A 124 -6.30 9.75 0.30
CA ASP A 124 -6.13 9.93 -1.14
C ASP A 124 -7.21 10.82 -1.74
N ASN A 125 -8.46 10.67 -1.32
CA ASN A 125 -9.58 11.51 -1.77
C ASN A 125 -9.41 12.96 -1.31
N GLN A 126 -9.00 13.20 -0.05
CA GLN A 126 -8.71 14.53 0.47
C GLN A 126 -7.61 15.21 -0.34
N LYS A 127 -6.50 14.50 -0.60
CA LYS A 127 -5.39 15.03 -1.40
C LYS A 127 -5.79 15.30 -2.85
N THR A 128 -6.61 14.41 -3.41
CA THR A 128 -7.12 14.59 -4.78
C THR A 128 -8.03 15.81 -4.90
N LYS A 129 -8.94 15.99 -3.93
CA LYS A 129 -9.82 17.17 -3.86
C LYS A 129 -9.01 18.47 -3.70
N PHE A 130 -8.05 18.46 -2.76
CA PHE A 130 -7.16 19.61 -2.54
C PHE A 130 -6.41 20.02 -3.82
N ARG A 131 -5.87 19.07 -4.57
CA ARG A 131 -5.12 19.33 -5.81
C ARG A 131 -5.97 19.70 -7.03
N LYS A 132 -7.28 19.47 -6.99
CA LYS A 132 -8.21 19.89 -8.06
C LYS A 132 -8.44 21.40 -8.07
N ASP A 133 -8.30 22.05 -6.93
CA ASP A 133 -8.47 23.47 -6.78
C ASP A 133 -7.19 24.18 -7.28
N PRO A 134 -7.29 25.06 -8.30
CA PRO A 134 -6.16 25.82 -8.84
C PRO A 134 -5.42 26.70 -7.81
N ILE A 135 -6.13 27.19 -6.77
CA ILE A 135 -5.57 28.00 -5.68
C ILE A 135 -4.50 27.19 -4.92
N ASN A 136 -4.66 25.86 -4.88
CA ASN A 136 -3.76 24.97 -4.14
C ASN A 136 -2.59 24.43 -4.97
N LYS A 137 -2.40 24.92 -6.20
CA LYS A 137 -1.37 24.41 -7.14
C LYS A 137 0.04 24.38 -6.52
N ASP A 138 0.38 25.44 -5.78
CA ASP A 138 1.70 25.60 -5.16
C ASP A 138 1.69 25.39 -3.64
N ASN A 139 0.55 24.99 -3.08
CA ASN A 139 0.36 24.75 -1.66
C ASN A 139 0.53 23.26 -1.30
N PHE A 140 0.65 22.99 0.00
CA PHE A 140 0.64 21.67 0.60
C PHE A 140 -0.61 21.49 1.48
N ILE A 141 -1.12 20.26 1.52
CA ILE A 141 -2.32 19.94 2.28
C ILE A 141 -2.01 19.80 3.78
N THR A 142 -2.86 20.45 4.63
CA THR A 142 -2.77 20.44 6.09
C THR A 142 -4.12 20.17 6.75
N THR A 143 -5.14 19.78 5.98
CA THR A 143 -6.52 19.60 6.46
C THR A 143 -6.94 18.13 6.47
N GLY A 144 -8.00 17.82 7.23
CA GLY A 144 -8.50 16.45 7.36
C GLY A 144 -7.46 15.54 8.03
N LEU A 145 -7.25 14.34 7.51
CA LEU A 145 -6.25 13.40 8.03
C LEU A 145 -4.81 13.93 7.93
N TRP A 146 -4.54 14.81 6.96
CA TRP A 146 -3.24 15.45 6.75
C TRP A 146 -2.85 16.45 7.85
N LYS A 147 -3.79 16.85 8.72
CA LYS A 147 -3.52 17.62 9.93
C LYS A 147 -2.81 16.77 11.00
N TYR A 148 -3.13 15.48 11.06
CA TYR A 148 -2.67 14.56 12.10
C TYR A 148 -1.48 13.70 11.69
N SER A 149 -1.32 13.48 10.39
CA SER A 149 -0.21 12.74 9.79
C SER A 149 0.17 13.37 8.45
N ARG A 150 1.47 13.46 8.15
CA ARG A 150 1.92 13.99 6.84
C ARG A 150 1.78 12.99 5.70
N HIS A 151 1.62 11.70 6.03
CA HIS A 151 1.44 10.63 5.05
C HIS A 151 0.38 9.63 5.49
N PRO A 152 -0.89 10.09 5.72
CA PRO A 152 -1.94 9.23 6.25
C PRO A 152 -2.33 8.09 5.32
N ASN A 153 -2.17 8.26 4.00
CA ASN A 153 -2.40 7.19 3.03
C ASN A 153 -1.38 6.05 3.18
N TYR A 154 -0.10 6.34 3.40
CA TYR A 154 0.90 5.30 3.68
C TYR A 154 0.69 4.64 5.04
N LEU A 155 0.27 5.41 6.04
CA LEU A 155 -0.12 4.82 7.33
C LEU A 155 -1.29 3.85 7.14
N GLY A 156 -2.28 4.21 6.33
CA GLY A 156 -3.40 3.32 5.98
C GLY A 156 -2.92 2.03 5.31
N GLU A 157 -2.04 2.13 4.32
CA GLU A 157 -1.48 0.98 3.60
C GLU A 157 -0.66 0.07 4.53
N ILE A 158 0.19 0.61 5.39
CA ILE A 158 0.94 -0.17 6.39
C ILE A 158 -0.02 -0.88 7.35
N THR A 159 -1.06 -0.18 7.80
CA THR A 159 -2.06 -0.73 8.73
C THR A 159 -2.85 -1.88 8.09
N LEU A 160 -3.29 -1.75 6.83
CA LEU A 160 -4.03 -2.82 6.19
C LEU A 160 -3.17 -4.08 5.97
N TRP A 161 -1.87 -3.94 5.63
CA TRP A 161 -0.98 -5.09 5.51
C TRP A 161 -0.66 -5.73 6.86
N LEU A 162 -0.63 -4.96 7.95
CA LEU A 162 -0.62 -5.52 9.30
C LEU A 162 -1.90 -6.34 9.57
N GLY A 163 -3.06 -5.85 9.13
CA GLY A 163 -4.33 -6.59 9.20
C GLY A 163 -4.26 -7.92 8.45
N VAL A 164 -3.67 -7.94 7.23
CA VAL A 164 -3.45 -9.17 6.44
C VAL A 164 -2.57 -10.18 7.22
N ALA A 165 -1.49 -9.70 7.84
CA ALA A 165 -0.62 -10.57 8.64
C ALA A 165 -1.34 -11.16 9.86
N VAL A 166 -2.17 -10.36 10.55
CA VAL A 166 -2.97 -10.82 11.69
C VAL A 166 -4.04 -11.84 11.25
N MET A 167 -4.71 -11.62 10.11
CA MET A 167 -5.66 -12.59 9.55
C MET A 167 -5.00 -13.94 9.23
N SER A 168 -3.75 -13.92 8.80
CA SER A 168 -3.02 -15.13 8.39
C SER A 168 -2.37 -15.87 9.56
N LEU A 169 -2.15 -15.18 10.69
CA LEU A 169 -1.27 -15.63 11.79
C LEU A 169 -1.62 -17.03 12.31
N SER A 170 -2.90 -17.33 12.55
CA SER A 170 -3.36 -18.62 13.08
C SER A 170 -3.18 -19.79 12.11
N SER A 171 -2.92 -19.51 10.84
CA SER A 171 -2.71 -20.51 9.79
C SER A 171 -1.23 -20.74 9.47
N LEU A 172 -0.33 -20.09 10.22
CA LEU A 172 1.12 -20.22 10.07
C LEU A 172 1.72 -21.02 11.22
N SER A 173 2.72 -21.86 10.92
CA SER A 173 3.41 -22.66 11.93
C SER A 173 4.92 -22.79 11.64
N GLY A 174 5.73 -22.96 12.68
CA GLY A 174 7.16 -23.19 12.58
C GLY A 174 7.87 -22.12 11.74
N LEU A 175 8.64 -22.53 10.74
CA LEU A 175 9.39 -21.62 9.86
C LEU A 175 8.50 -20.71 9.00
N GLN A 176 7.23 -21.03 8.82
CA GLN A 176 6.29 -20.20 8.08
C GLN A 176 6.07 -18.83 8.75
N LEU A 177 6.30 -18.71 10.05
CA LEU A 177 6.23 -17.45 10.79
C LEU A 177 7.22 -16.40 10.27
N ILE A 178 8.27 -16.78 9.54
CA ILE A 178 9.18 -15.85 8.87
C ILE A 178 8.42 -14.98 7.84
N THR A 179 7.32 -15.48 7.26
CA THR A 179 6.51 -14.71 6.31
C THR A 179 5.82 -13.49 6.94
N LEU A 180 5.74 -13.41 8.27
CA LEU A 180 5.29 -12.23 9.00
C LEU A 180 6.26 -11.04 8.88
N VAL A 181 7.38 -11.20 8.18
CA VAL A 181 8.21 -10.07 7.70
C VAL A 181 7.42 -9.15 6.76
N SER A 182 6.32 -9.61 6.17
CA SER A 182 5.45 -8.92 5.22
C SER A 182 5.08 -7.48 5.64
N PRO A 183 4.44 -7.20 6.77
CA PRO A 183 4.13 -5.83 7.19
C PRO A 183 5.38 -5.00 7.52
N ILE A 184 6.45 -5.62 8.02
CA ILE A 184 7.72 -4.94 8.28
C ILE A 184 8.35 -4.49 6.96
N PHE A 185 8.33 -5.35 5.95
CA PHE A 185 8.82 -5.02 4.62
C PHE A 185 7.98 -3.90 3.97
N THR A 186 6.65 -3.96 4.09
CA THR A 186 5.75 -2.91 3.62
C THR A 186 6.11 -1.56 4.25
N TYR A 187 6.30 -1.53 5.57
CA TYR A 187 6.73 -0.33 6.28
C TYR A 187 8.08 0.18 5.74
N PHE A 188 9.09 -0.69 5.66
CA PHE A 188 10.42 -0.32 5.19
C PHE A 188 10.38 0.22 3.75
N LEU A 189 9.66 -0.46 2.86
CA LEU A 189 9.53 -0.07 1.46
C LEU A 189 8.87 1.32 1.32
N LEU A 190 7.76 1.54 2.00
CA LEU A 190 6.99 2.79 1.89
C LEU A 190 7.68 3.96 2.60
N VAL A 191 8.39 3.71 3.68
CA VAL A 191 9.05 4.79 4.44
C VAL A 191 10.40 5.17 3.85
N TYR A 192 11.25 4.20 3.56
CA TYR A 192 12.66 4.46 3.25
C TYR A 192 13.00 4.34 1.77
N VAL A 193 12.28 3.51 1.00
CA VAL A 193 12.66 3.20 -0.38
C VAL A 193 11.87 4.00 -1.41
N SER A 194 10.54 3.94 -1.36
CA SER A 194 9.70 4.40 -2.47
C SER A 194 8.71 5.53 -2.14
N GLY A 195 8.47 5.80 -0.86
CA GLY A 195 7.35 6.66 -0.46
C GLY A 195 7.75 7.90 0.32
N VAL A 196 7.62 7.82 1.65
CA VAL A 196 7.71 8.94 2.59
C VAL A 196 8.98 9.75 2.40
N ARG A 197 10.15 9.10 2.39
CA ARG A 197 11.44 9.77 2.25
C ARG A 197 11.50 10.65 1.00
N ILE A 198 11.10 10.13 -0.16
CA ILE A 198 11.14 10.86 -1.43
C ILE A 198 10.18 12.05 -1.40
N LEU A 199 9.01 11.88 -0.80
CA LEU A 199 8.02 12.95 -0.69
C LEU A 199 8.46 14.03 0.28
N GLU A 200 9.08 13.69 1.41
CA GLU A 200 9.65 14.62 2.37
C GLU A 200 10.77 15.48 1.73
N GLU A 201 11.70 14.83 1.02
CA GLU A 201 12.77 15.54 0.29
C GLU A 201 12.19 16.48 -0.78
N THR A 202 11.19 16.02 -1.51
CA THR A 202 10.51 16.85 -2.53
C THR A 202 9.76 18.02 -1.90
N GLY A 203 9.08 17.78 -0.79
CA GLY A 203 8.36 18.81 -0.03
C GLY A 203 9.31 19.86 0.52
N ARG A 204 10.43 19.45 1.13
CA ARG A 204 11.45 20.37 1.63
C ARG A 204 12.07 21.24 0.52
N LYS A 205 12.32 20.67 -0.66
CA LYS A 205 12.82 21.43 -1.81
C LYS A 205 11.80 22.47 -2.31
N LYS A 206 10.51 22.09 -2.31
CA LYS A 206 9.45 22.98 -2.85
C LYS A 206 8.99 24.04 -1.85
N TRP A 207 8.83 23.68 -0.59
CA TRP A 207 8.17 24.51 0.43
C TRP A 207 9.03 24.82 1.65
N GLY A 208 10.28 24.30 1.73
CA GLY A 208 11.15 24.47 2.90
C GLY A 208 11.54 25.90 3.23
N HIS A 209 11.35 26.85 2.30
CA HIS A 209 11.53 28.29 2.52
C HIS A 209 10.34 28.95 3.23
N LEU A 210 9.16 28.28 3.28
CA LEU A 210 7.95 28.80 3.91
C LEU A 210 7.93 28.48 5.39
N ASP A 211 7.69 29.47 6.24
CA ASP A 211 7.61 29.26 7.70
C ASP A 211 6.39 28.42 8.09
N SER A 212 5.27 28.56 7.37
CA SER A 212 4.09 27.69 7.53
C SER A 212 4.39 26.21 7.28
N TYR A 213 5.28 25.89 6.32
CA TYR A 213 5.68 24.51 6.07
C TYR A 213 6.61 23.97 7.15
N LYS A 214 7.54 24.80 7.65
CA LYS A 214 8.42 24.43 8.78
C LYS A 214 7.58 24.14 10.06
N GLU A 215 6.60 24.98 10.32
CA GLU A 215 5.67 24.80 11.44
C GLU A 215 4.84 23.52 11.26
N TYR A 216 4.33 23.25 10.07
CA TYR A 216 3.60 22.02 9.77
C TYR A 216 4.46 20.77 10.03
N ILE A 217 5.72 20.75 9.55
CA ILE A 217 6.63 19.62 9.81
C ILE A 217 6.92 19.45 11.31
N LYS A 218 7.09 20.55 12.04
CA LYS A 218 7.36 20.53 13.49
C LYS A 218 6.17 19.95 14.28
N ASN A 219 4.96 20.30 13.87
CA ASN A 219 3.75 19.99 14.65
C ASN A 219 3.04 18.70 14.21
N THR A 220 3.30 18.22 12.98
CA THR A 220 2.63 17.05 12.41
C THR A 220 3.64 15.92 12.19
N PRO A 221 3.45 14.74 12.82
CA PRO A 221 4.34 13.60 12.63
C PRO A 221 4.26 13.05 11.21
N SER A 222 5.32 12.31 10.80
CA SER A 222 5.40 11.77 9.45
C SER A 222 4.35 10.70 9.17
N LEU A 223 4.12 9.77 10.10
CA LEU A 223 3.20 8.64 9.93
C LEU A 223 2.19 8.51 11.06
N LEU A 224 2.63 8.45 12.31
CA LEU A 224 1.72 8.22 13.44
C LEU A 224 0.83 9.43 13.65
N PHE A 225 -0.42 9.18 14.00
CA PHE A 225 -1.31 10.23 14.51
C PHE A 225 -0.80 10.73 15.85
N LYS A 226 -0.92 12.03 16.04
CA LYS A 226 -0.57 12.71 17.30
C LYS A 226 -1.79 12.78 18.19
#